data_ad3caa92e89d2150a3ff330c1a508b5c
#
_entry.id   ad3caa92e89d2150a3ff330c1a508b5c
#
_cell.length_a   1.000
_cell.length_b   1.000
_cell.length_c   1.000
_cell.angle_alpha   90.00
_cell.angle_beta   90.00
_cell.angle_gamma   90.00
#
_symmetry.space_group_name_H-M   'P 1'
#
loop_
_entity.id
_entity.type
_entity.pdbx_description
1 polymer ?
#
loop_
_entity_poly.entity_id
_entity_poly.type
_entity_poly.pdbx_seq_one_letter_code
_entity_poly.pdbx_strand_id
1 'polypeptide(L)'
;RKAETALAEQRKDELVMYLAHDIRTPLTSVIGYLNLLEEEPDMPAEQRAKRVHIALEKAYRLETMINEFFEITRYNSQQITLSKETIDLYYMLVQLSDELSPVFAPRGNTVALHLAEDLTVETDPEKLARVFSNILKNAASYSYPHTEITIFAEKSEHEAIIQFQNSSEDIPSEALASLFDKFYRADKSRSSDTGGTGLGLAIAKEIIILHGGTIGASSKNHVVTFTISLPLAH
;
A
#
# COMPACT_ATOMS: atom_id res chain seq x y z
N ARG A 1 9.03 -13.08 28.81
CA ARG A 1 7.69 -13.63 28.47
C ARG A 1 6.54 -12.73 28.91
N LYS A 2 6.37 -12.39 30.24
CA LYS A 2 5.26 -11.51 30.69
C LYS A 2 5.33 -10.09 30.09
N ALA A 3 6.52 -9.51 29.95
CA ALA A 3 6.71 -8.18 29.34
C ALA A 3 6.43 -8.20 27.82
N GLU A 4 6.80 -9.28 27.13
CA GLU A 4 6.53 -9.46 25.70
C GLU A 4 5.04 -9.63 25.41
N THR A 5 4.33 -10.38 26.29
CA THR A 5 2.87 -10.56 26.16
C THR A 5 2.13 -9.25 26.41
N ALA A 6 2.53 -8.49 27.45
CA ALA A 6 1.93 -7.18 27.73
C ALA A 6 2.16 -6.17 26.60
N LEU A 7 3.35 -6.16 26.00
CA LEU A 7 3.66 -5.28 24.86
C LEU A 7 2.86 -5.67 23.61
N ALA A 8 2.65 -6.97 23.39
CA ALA A 8 1.83 -7.46 22.27
C ALA A 8 0.34 -7.11 22.44
N GLU A 9 -0.19 -7.22 23.67
CA GLU A 9 -1.55 -6.80 24.01
C GLU A 9 -1.73 -5.29 23.83
N GLN A 10 -0.82 -4.48 24.35
CA GLN A 10 -0.86 -3.03 24.17
C GLN A 10 -0.86 -2.62 22.70
N ARG A 11 0.01 -3.21 21.87
CA ARG A 11 0.05 -2.96 20.41
C ARG A 11 -1.25 -3.36 19.72
N LYS A 12 -1.89 -4.44 20.18
CA LYS A 12 -3.19 -4.88 19.66
C LYS A 12 -4.28 -3.87 20.00
N ASP A 13 -4.31 -3.36 21.22
CA ASP A 13 -5.32 -2.39 21.68
C ASP A 13 -5.15 -1.04 20.96
N GLU A 14 -3.92 -0.57 20.78
CA GLU A 14 -3.61 0.61 19.98
C GLU A 14 -4.09 0.44 18.53
N LEU A 15 -3.85 -0.74 17.92
CA LEU A 15 -4.30 -1.08 16.59
C LEU A 15 -5.84 -0.96 16.46
N VAL A 16 -6.58 -1.51 17.43
CA VAL A 16 -8.05 -1.48 17.45
C VAL A 16 -8.56 -0.05 17.63
N MET A 17 -7.92 0.75 18.48
CA MET A 17 -8.33 2.15 18.70
C MET A 17 -8.11 3.02 17.45
N TYR A 18 -6.98 2.90 16.77
CA TYR A 18 -6.73 3.61 15.51
C TYR A 18 -7.74 3.22 14.44
N LEU A 19 -8.00 1.92 14.28
CA LEU A 19 -8.96 1.44 13.31
C LEU A 19 -10.38 1.98 13.61
N ALA A 20 -10.83 1.94 14.86
CA ALA A 20 -12.14 2.42 15.23
C ALA A 20 -12.34 3.92 14.91
N HIS A 21 -11.29 4.73 15.10
CA HIS A 21 -11.29 6.14 14.73
C HIS A 21 -11.38 6.33 13.21
N ASP A 22 -10.53 5.62 12.46
CA ASP A 22 -10.41 5.80 11.01
C ASP A 22 -11.59 5.19 10.22
N ILE A 23 -12.23 4.16 10.77
CA ILE A 23 -13.52 3.62 10.26
C ILE A 23 -14.66 4.61 10.49
N ARG A 24 -14.72 5.29 11.63
CA ARG A 24 -15.81 6.20 11.97
C ARG A 24 -15.95 7.33 10.95
N THR A 25 -14.85 7.89 10.47
CA THR A 25 -14.87 9.04 9.56
C THR A 25 -15.58 8.73 8.23
N PRO A 26 -15.17 7.72 7.43
CA PRO A 26 -15.87 7.37 6.19
C PRO A 26 -17.29 6.86 6.45
N LEU A 27 -17.53 6.13 7.55
CA LEU A 27 -18.86 5.65 7.91
C LEU A 27 -19.82 6.80 8.20
N THR A 28 -19.40 7.81 8.96
CA THR A 28 -20.19 9.01 9.22
C THR A 28 -20.50 9.76 7.93
N SER A 29 -19.57 9.83 6.99
CA SER A 29 -19.79 10.44 5.67
C SER A 29 -20.82 9.64 4.87
N VAL A 30 -20.74 8.32 4.81
CA VAL A 30 -21.73 7.46 4.13
C VAL A 30 -23.12 7.72 4.70
N ILE A 31 -23.27 7.65 6.03
CA ILE A 31 -24.54 7.88 6.70
C ILE A 31 -25.07 9.29 6.41
N GLY A 32 -24.20 10.31 6.47
CA GLY A 32 -24.59 11.69 6.19
C GLY A 32 -25.11 11.89 4.76
N TYR A 33 -24.45 11.31 3.75
CA TYR A 33 -24.93 11.42 2.36
C TYR A 33 -26.21 10.62 2.13
N LEU A 34 -26.40 9.47 2.77
CA LEU A 34 -27.64 8.70 2.69
C LEU A 34 -28.81 9.44 3.36
N ASN A 35 -28.59 10.06 4.52
CA ASN A 35 -29.61 10.89 5.17
C ASN A 35 -30.03 12.07 4.29
N LEU A 36 -29.07 12.77 3.67
CA LEU A 36 -29.39 13.86 2.73
C LEU A 36 -30.22 13.40 1.53
N LEU A 37 -29.99 12.16 1.05
CA LEU A 37 -30.78 11.58 -0.05
C LEU A 37 -32.20 11.21 0.41
N GLU A 38 -32.37 10.81 1.65
CA GLU A 38 -33.67 10.46 2.25
C GLU A 38 -34.49 11.73 2.56
N GLU A 39 -33.86 12.77 3.11
CA GLU A 39 -34.52 14.03 3.51
C GLU A 39 -34.93 14.92 2.33
N GLU A 40 -34.22 14.80 1.17
CA GLU A 40 -34.46 15.59 -0.04
C GLU A 40 -34.89 14.71 -1.23
N PRO A 41 -36.10 14.11 -1.24
CA PRO A 41 -36.54 13.19 -2.30
C PRO A 41 -36.66 13.86 -3.67
N ASP A 42 -36.94 15.17 -3.72
CA ASP A 42 -37.08 15.96 -4.95
C ASP A 42 -35.78 16.60 -5.43
N MET A 43 -34.63 16.17 -4.90
CA MET A 43 -33.31 16.64 -5.30
C MET A 43 -33.07 16.43 -6.79
N PRO A 44 -32.44 17.39 -7.50
CA PRO A 44 -32.07 17.26 -8.90
C PRO A 44 -31.24 15.99 -9.15
N ALA A 45 -31.52 15.29 -10.25
CA ALA A 45 -30.90 13.99 -10.58
C ALA A 45 -29.36 14.04 -10.56
N GLU A 46 -28.76 15.14 -11.05
CA GLU A 46 -27.31 15.34 -11.07
C GLU A 46 -26.73 15.42 -9.65
N GLN A 47 -27.38 16.16 -8.75
CA GLN A 47 -26.94 16.26 -7.34
C GLN A 47 -27.12 14.92 -6.62
N ARG A 48 -28.22 14.20 -6.90
CA ARG A 48 -28.44 12.85 -6.37
C ARG A 48 -27.35 11.90 -6.80
N ALA A 49 -27.02 11.87 -8.10
CA ALA A 49 -25.96 11.03 -8.65
C ALA A 49 -24.60 11.35 -7.98
N LYS A 50 -24.25 12.61 -7.82
CA LYS A 50 -23.03 13.04 -7.14
C LYS A 50 -22.96 12.55 -5.69
N ARG A 51 -24.05 12.71 -4.90
CA ARG A 51 -24.11 12.28 -3.50
C ARG A 51 -24.02 10.75 -3.37
N VAL A 52 -24.69 10.01 -4.25
CA VAL A 52 -24.57 8.53 -4.33
C VAL A 52 -23.14 8.12 -4.64
N HIS A 53 -22.50 8.78 -5.61
CA HIS A 53 -21.12 8.48 -5.99
C HIS A 53 -20.16 8.69 -4.81
N ILE A 54 -20.28 9.79 -4.08
CA ILE A 54 -19.44 10.06 -2.91
C ILE A 54 -19.69 9.02 -1.80
N ALA A 55 -20.93 8.68 -1.52
CA ALA A 55 -21.27 7.67 -0.52
C ALA A 55 -20.65 6.32 -0.89
N LEU A 56 -20.75 5.93 -2.14
CA LEU A 56 -20.18 4.68 -2.65
C LEU A 56 -18.65 4.65 -2.58
N GLU A 57 -17.98 5.75 -2.95
CA GLU A 57 -16.53 5.90 -2.81
C GLU A 57 -16.07 5.71 -1.34
N LYS A 58 -16.79 6.33 -0.40
CA LYS A 58 -16.49 6.20 1.03
C LYS A 58 -16.76 4.78 1.55
N ALA A 59 -17.80 4.11 1.04
CA ALA A 59 -18.10 2.72 1.37
C ALA A 59 -17.02 1.75 0.87
N TYR A 60 -16.53 1.90 -0.36
CA TYR A 60 -15.41 1.10 -0.88
C TYR A 60 -14.11 1.34 -0.11
N ARG A 61 -13.86 2.58 0.28
CA ARG A 61 -12.72 2.87 1.14
C ARG A 61 -12.81 2.15 2.48
N LEU A 62 -13.99 2.13 3.10
CA LEU A 62 -14.25 1.44 4.35
C LEU A 62 -14.05 -0.08 4.20
N GLU A 63 -14.55 -0.67 3.13
CA GLU A 63 -14.33 -2.09 2.80
C GLU A 63 -12.84 -2.42 2.69
N THR A 64 -12.08 -1.60 1.98
CA THR A 64 -10.63 -1.76 1.83
C THR A 64 -9.92 -1.73 3.19
N MET A 65 -10.28 -0.76 4.06
CA MET A 65 -9.70 -0.63 5.41
C MET A 65 -9.96 -1.87 6.26
N ILE A 66 -11.18 -2.38 6.23
CA ILE A 66 -11.57 -3.58 6.97
C ILE A 66 -10.78 -4.79 6.48
N ASN A 67 -10.67 -4.98 5.17
CA ASN A 67 -9.95 -6.11 4.57
C ASN A 67 -8.45 -6.05 4.92
N GLU A 68 -7.82 -4.89 4.82
CA GLU A 68 -6.40 -4.69 5.19
C GLU A 68 -6.18 -4.92 6.69
N PHE A 69 -7.12 -4.50 7.54
CA PHE A 69 -7.02 -4.77 8.97
C PHE A 69 -7.07 -6.28 9.28
N PHE A 70 -8.02 -7.01 8.70
CA PHE A 70 -8.07 -8.46 8.88
C PHE A 70 -6.80 -9.13 8.38
N GLU A 71 -6.27 -8.66 7.28
CA GLU A 71 -5.03 -9.19 6.74
C GLU A 71 -3.84 -8.97 7.69
N ILE A 72 -3.61 -7.73 8.14
CA ILE A 72 -2.49 -7.44 9.04
C ILE A 72 -2.60 -8.17 10.38
N THR A 73 -3.84 -8.43 10.87
CA THR A 73 -4.04 -9.24 12.08
C THR A 73 -3.69 -10.71 11.87
N ARG A 74 -3.95 -11.25 10.67
CA ARG A 74 -3.56 -12.62 10.30
C ARG A 74 -2.04 -12.77 10.19
N TYR A 75 -1.33 -11.79 9.64
CA TYR A 75 0.15 -11.80 9.59
C TYR A 75 0.75 -11.82 11.00
N ASN A 76 0.17 -11.09 11.95
CA ASN A 76 0.64 -11.09 13.34
C ASN A 76 0.44 -12.42 14.08
N SER A 77 -0.53 -13.24 13.67
CA SER A 77 -0.86 -14.51 14.34
C SER A 77 0.00 -15.69 13.89
N GLN A 78 0.99 -15.50 13.03
CA GLN A 78 1.86 -16.55 12.45
C GLN A 78 1.09 -17.71 11.79
N GLN A 79 -0.16 -17.51 11.39
CA GLN A 79 -1.03 -18.56 10.81
C GLN A 79 -1.01 -18.57 9.28
N ILE A 80 -0.13 -17.77 8.65
CA ILE A 80 -0.08 -17.70 7.19
C ILE A 80 0.95 -18.68 6.67
N THR A 81 0.48 -19.63 5.87
CA THR A 81 1.32 -20.49 5.05
C THR A 81 1.45 -19.87 3.66
N LEU A 82 2.68 -19.71 3.17
CA LEU A 82 2.94 -19.25 1.82
C LEU A 82 2.75 -20.41 0.82
N SER A 83 2.03 -20.14 -0.26
CA SER A 83 1.96 -21.03 -1.42
C SER A 83 3.06 -20.63 -2.41
N LYS A 84 4.28 -21.13 -2.16
CA LYS A 84 5.45 -20.73 -2.94
C LYS A 84 5.52 -21.44 -4.29
N GLU A 85 5.82 -20.66 -5.32
CA GLU A 85 6.09 -21.09 -6.69
C GLU A 85 7.34 -20.38 -7.20
N THR A 86 8.03 -20.99 -8.15
CA THR A 86 9.14 -20.33 -8.86
C THR A 86 8.57 -19.42 -9.92
N ILE A 87 8.81 -18.14 -9.80
CA ILE A 87 8.31 -17.12 -10.74
C ILE A 87 9.46 -16.30 -11.30
N ASP A 88 9.29 -15.80 -12.51
CA ASP A 88 10.14 -14.79 -13.12
C ASP A 88 9.58 -13.39 -12.79
N LEU A 89 10.38 -12.61 -12.05
CA LEU A 89 10.02 -11.25 -11.64
C LEU A 89 9.86 -10.30 -12.83
N TYR A 90 10.56 -10.54 -13.94
CA TYR A 90 10.41 -9.71 -15.14
C TYR A 90 8.95 -9.67 -15.60
N TYR A 91 8.35 -10.84 -15.80
CA TYR A 91 6.95 -10.91 -16.27
C TYR A 91 5.95 -10.36 -15.26
N MET A 92 6.17 -10.62 -13.97
CA MET A 92 5.31 -10.08 -12.91
C MET A 92 5.34 -8.54 -12.88
N LEU A 93 6.51 -7.92 -12.95
CA LEU A 93 6.67 -6.47 -12.90
C LEU A 93 6.13 -5.80 -14.15
N VAL A 94 6.32 -6.39 -15.33
CA VAL A 94 5.72 -5.91 -16.59
C VAL A 94 4.20 -5.93 -16.50
N GLN A 95 3.62 -7.08 -16.12
CA GLN A 95 2.16 -7.24 -16.01
C GLN A 95 1.56 -6.25 -15.01
N LEU A 96 2.13 -6.12 -13.81
CA LEU A 96 1.63 -5.19 -12.79
C LEU A 96 1.73 -3.73 -13.23
N SER A 97 2.78 -3.36 -13.96
CA SER A 97 2.93 -2.00 -14.48
C SER A 97 1.84 -1.66 -15.49
N ASP A 98 1.49 -2.61 -16.35
CA ASP A 98 0.40 -2.46 -17.33
C ASP A 98 -0.96 -2.38 -16.62
N GLU A 99 -1.24 -3.27 -15.69
CA GLU A 99 -2.49 -3.31 -14.92
C GLU A 99 -2.72 -2.03 -14.10
N LEU A 100 -1.65 -1.42 -13.56
CA LEU A 100 -1.73 -0.20 -12.77
C LEU A 100 -1.61 1.09 -13.59
N SER A 101 -1.41 1.00 -14.90
CA SER A 101 -1.35 2.16 -15.79
C SER A 101 -2.52 3.15 -15.61
N PRO A 102 -3.79 2.71 -15.44
CA PRO A 102 -4.90 3.61 -15.18
C PRO A 102 -4.78 4.39 -13.86
N VAL A 103 -3.99 3.90 -12.90
CA VAL A 103 -3.78 4.57 -11.60
C VAL A 103 -2.82 5.76 -11.75
N PHE A 104 -1.88 5.67 -12.69
CA PHE A 104 -0.87 6.72 -12.94
C PHE A 104 -1.38 7.79 -13.91
N ALA A 105 -2.21 7.42 -14.87
CA ALA A 105 -2.69 8.26 -15.96
C ALA A 105 -3.34 9.59 -15.52
N PRO A 106 -4.18 9.66 -14.45
CA PRO A 106 -4.84 10.90 -14.05
C PRO A 106 -3.88 12.01 -13.64
N ARG A 107 -2.67 11.66 -13.18
CA ARG A 107 -1.63 12.63 -12.81
C ARG A 107 -0.56 12.80 -13.90
N GLY A 108 -0.72 12.14 -15.04
CA GLY A 108 0.25 12.17 -16.14
C GLY A 108 1.58 11.47 -15.80
N ASN A 109 1.60 10.60 -14.79
CA ASN A 109 2.79 9.83 -14.44
C ASN A 109 2.94 8.64 -15.41
N THR A 110 4.18 8.25 -15.67
CA THR A 110 4.56 7.09 -16.49
C THR A 110 5.39 6.12 -15.68
N VAL A 111 5.52 4.88 -16.17
CA VAL A 111 6.37 3.86 -15.55
C VAL A 111 7.47 3.46 -16.53
N ALA A 112 8.73 3.46 -16.07
CA ALA A 112 9.89 2.93 -16.78
C ALA A 112 10.42 1.68 -16.08
N LEU A 113 10.77 0.67 -16.86
CA LEU A 113 11.24 -0.63 -16.38
C LEU A 113 12.69 -0.86 -16.80
N HIS A 114 13.55 -1.14 -15.82
CA HIS A 114 14.94 -1.53 -16.00
C HIS A 114 15.14 -2.87 -15.29
N LEU A 115 14.81 -3.96 -15.97
CA LEU A 115 14.70 -5.29 -15.39
C LEU A 115 15.77 -6.21 -15.98
N ALA A 116 16.50 -6.92 -15.12
CA ALA A 116 17.37 -8.00 -15.54
C ALA A 116 16.54 -9.18 -16.06
N GLU A 117 17.06 -9.87 -17.07
CA GLU A 117 16.51 -11.14 -17.54
C GLU A 117 16.83 -12.28 -16.56
N ASP A 118 16.04 -13.36 -16.60
CA ASP A 118 16.23 -14.57 -15.78
C ASP A 118 16.27 -14.32 -14.25
N LEU A 119 15.45 -13.41 -13.78
CA LEU A 119 15.36 -13.07 -12.36
C LEU A 119 14.27 -13.91 -11.68
N THR A 120 14.60 -15.15 -11.33
CA THR A 120 13.66 -16.09 -10.72
C THR A 120 13.77 -16.11 -9.20
N VAL A 121 12.63 -16.13 -8.54
CA VAL A 121 12.49 -16.22 -7.08
C VAL A 121 11.45 -17.29 -6.72
N GLU A 122 11.61 -17.90 -5.54
CA GLU A 122 10.60 -18.79 -4.96
C GLU A 122 9.71 -18.00 -4.01
N THR A 123 8.49 -17.72 -4.42
CA THR A 123 7.58 -16.80 -3.73
C THR A 123 6.11 -17.23 -3.85
N ASP A 124 5.26 -16.70 -3.00
CA ASP A 124 3.82 -16.70 -3.18
C ASP A 124 3.45 -15.55 -4.14
N PRO A 125 3.03 -15.84 -5.40
CA PRO A 125 2.88 -14.82 -6.44
C PRO A 125 1.81 -13.78 -6.08
N GLU A 126 0.71 -14.21 -5.49
CA GLU A 126 -0.40 -13.32 -5.10
C GLU A 126 0.05 -12.32 -4.03
N LYS A 127 0.77 -12.79 -3.03
CA LYS A 127 1.27 -11.93 -1.96
C LYS A 127 2.37 -10.98 -2.44
N LEU A 128 3.27 -11.46 -3.29
CA LEU A 128 4.32 -10.60 -3.84
C LEU A 128 3.74 -9.54 -4.79
N ALA A 129 2.78 -9.89 -5.64
CA ALA A 129 2.07 -8.93 -6.48
C ALA A 129 1.40 -7.84 -5.63
N ARG A 130 0.84 -8.20 -4.47
CA ARG A 130 0.27 -7.24 -3.51
C ARG A 130 1.31 -6.29 -2.93
N VAL A 131 2.52 -6.78 -2.60
CA VAL A 131 3.64 -5.92 -2.15
C VAL A 131 3.94 -4.85 -3.19
N PHE A 132 4.18 -5.26 -4.44
CA PHE A 132 4.52 -4.34 -5.52
C PHE A 132 3.37 -3.37 -5.83
N SER A 133 2.13 -3.85 -5.84
CA SER A 133 0.94 -3.02 -6.01
C SER A 133 0.81 -1.95 -4.90
N ASN A 134 1.08 -2.30 -3.65
CA ASN A 134 1.04 -1.35 -2.53
C ASN A 134 2.10 -0.25 -2.68
N ILE A 135 3.31 -0.61 -3.09
CA ILE A 135 4.39 0.35 -3.32
C ILE A 135 4.08 1.25 -4.53
N LEU A 136 3.61 0.67 -5.64
CA LEU A 136 3.27 1.44 -6.84
C LEU A 136 2.09 2.38 -6.62
N LYS A 137 1.06 1.97 -5.88
CA LYS A 137 -0.06 2.85 -5.47
C LYS A 137 0.41 3.97 -4.54
N ASN A 138 1.36 3.69 -3.66
CA ASN A 138 2.01 4.71 -2.85
C ASN A 138 2.75 5.72 -3.74
N ALA A 139 3.57 5.25 -4.68
CA ALA A 139 4.26 6.10 -5.64
C ALA A 139 3.27 6.96 -6.45
N ALA A 140 2.19 6.37 -6.97
CA ALA A 140 1.15 7.11 -7.71
C ALA A 140 0.50 8.23 -6.88
N SER A 141 0.30 8.01 -5.59
CA SER A 141 -0.34 8.98 -4.69
C SER A 141 0.57 10.16 -4.35
N TYR A 142 1.87 9.93 -4.21
CA TYR A 142 2.82 10.91 -3.67
C TYR A 142 3.78 11.50 -4.71
N SER A 143 3.89 10.92 -5.91
CA SER A 143 4.74 11.47 -6.97
C SER A 143 4.30 12.85 -7.41
N TYR A 144 5.24 13.68 -7.81
CA TYR A 144 4.91 14.89 -8.55
C TYR A 144 4.20 14.54 -9.86
N PRO A 145 3.21 15.37 -10.28
CA PRO A 145 2.55 15.16 -11.57
C PRO A 145 3.55 15.17 -12.74
N HIS A 146 3.26 14.42 -13.80
CA HIS A 146 4.06 14.36 -15.02
C HIS A 146 5.51 13.91 -14.80
N THR A 147 5.76 13.09 -13.79
CA THR A 147 7.06 12.46 -13.54
C THR A 147 7.02 10.97 -13.83
N GLU A 148 8.19 10.39 -14.02
CA GLU A 148 8.38 8.97 -14.24
C GLU A 148 8.56 8.24 -12.91
N ILE A 149 7.91 7.08 -12.77
CA ILE A 149 8.15 6.11 -11.71
C ILE A 149 9.04 5.03 -12.33
N THR A 150 10.22 4.81 -11.77
CA THR A 150 11.19 3.88 -12.34
C THR A 150 11.30 2.62 -11.48
N ILE A 151 11.24 1.45 -12.10
CA ILE A 151 11.41 0.16 -11.44
C ILE A 151 12.71 -0.46 -11.95
N PHE A 152 13.61 -0.73 -11.02
CA PHE A 152 14.83 -1.50 -11.28
C PHE A 152 14.69 -2.88 -10.64
N ALA A 153 15.13 -3.92 -11.34
CA ALA A 153 15.28 -5.23 -10.76
C ALA A 153 16.57 -5.88 -11.29
N GLU A 154 17.42 -6.28 -10.38
CA GLU A 154 18.73 -6.85 -10.68
C GLU A 154 19.03 -8.05 -9.79
N LYS A 155 19.96 -8.88 -10.27
CA LYS A 155 20.45 -10.05 -9.55
C LYS A 155 21.74 -9.68 -8.83
N SER A 156 21.79 -9.92 -7.52
CA SER A 156 23.01 -9.98 -6.73
C SER A 156 23.44 -11.43 -6.54
N GLU A 157 24.53 -11.71 -5.82
CA GLU A 157 25.05 -13.08 -5.67
C GLU A 157 24.02 -14.09 -5.14
N HIS A 158 23.16 -13.68 -4.20
CA HIS A 158 22.20 -14.55 -3.53
C HIS A 158 20.78 -14.00 -3.49
N GLU A 159 20.57 -12.79 -3.98
CA GLU A 159 19.33 -12.05 -3.83
C GLU A 159 18.89 -11.39 -5.13
N ALA A 160 17.58 -11.28 -5.32
CA ALA A 160 16.97 -10.37 -6.25
C ALA A 160 16.76 -9.02 -5.54
N ILE A 161 17.25 -7.93 -6.10
CA ILE A 161 17.09 -6.59 -5.58
C ILE A 161 16.12 -5.83 -6.48
N ILE A 162 15.01 -5.39 -5.94
CA ILE A 162 13.98 -4.64 -6.64
C ILE A 162 13.89 -3.25 -6.03
N GLN A 163 13.96 -2.21 -6.87
CA GLN A 163 13.85 -0.82 -6.44
C GLN A 163 12.72 -0.12 -7.19
N PHE A 164 11.89 0.61 -6.44
CA PHE A 164 10.85 1.48 -6.96
C PHE A 164 11.22 2.91 -6.61
N GLN A 165 11.43 3.74 -7.63
CA GLN A 165 11.84 5.13 -7.47
C GLN A 165 10.75 6.05 -7.99
N ASN A 166 10.45 7.09 -7.23
CA ASN A 166 9.54 8.13 -7.67
C ASN A 166 10.00 9.52 -7.20
N SER A 167 9.69 10.54 -7.99
CA SER A 167 9.97 11.93 -7.65
C SER A 167 8.88 12.50 -6.76
N SER A 168 9.22 12.94 -5.56
CA SER A 168 8.30 13.52 -4.58
C SER A 168 9.03 14.46 -3.61
N GLU A 169 8.31 15.05 -2.66
CA GLU A 169 8.94 15.75 -1.55
C GLU A 169 9.84 14.81 -0.75
N ASP A 170 10.97 15.35 -0.26
CA ASP A 170 11.88 14.58 0.58
C ASP A 170 11.19 14.19 1.90
N ILE A 171 11.38 12.95 2.29
CA ILE A 171 10.85 12.41 3.54
C ILE A 171 11.92 12.56 4.63
N PRO A 172 11.62 13.22 5.76
CA PRO A 172 12.56 13.33 6.88
C PRO A 172 13.02 11.96 7.38
N SER A 173 14.26 11.85 7.84
CA SER A 173 14.85 10.58 8.30
C SER A 173 14.04 9.91 9.42
N GLU A 174 13.46 10.69 10.31
CA GLU A 174 12.58 10.20 11.38
C GLU A 174 11.30 9.57 10.82
N ALA A 175 10.73 10.20 9.78
CA ALA A 175 9.54 9.69 9.09
C ALA A 175 9.84 8.44 8.26
N LEU A 176 11.03 8.35 7.62
CA LEU A 176 11.47 7.15 6.89
C LEU A 176 11.51 5.91 7.78
N ALA A 177 11.95 6.04 9.02
CA ALA A 177 12.01 4.93 9.97
C ALA A 177 10.62 4.36 10.30
N SER A 178 9.58 5.21 10.26
CA SER A 178 8.20 4.86 10.60
C SER A 178 7.31 4.54 9.40
N LEU A 179 7.81 4.65 8.17
CA LEU A 179 6.98 4.44 6.95
C LEU A 179 6.29 3.06 6.89
N PHE A 180 6.90 2.06 7.50
CA PHE A 180 6.38 0.69 7.54
C PHE A 180 5.63 0.38 8.83
N ASP A 181 5.46 1.36 9.72
CA ASP A 181 4.68 1.19 10.93
C ASP A 181 3.17 1.23 10.58
N LYS A 182 2.39 0.44 11.31
CA LYS A 182 0.95 0.34 11.10
C LYS A 182 0.29 1.68 11.36
N PHE A 183 -0.60 2.11 10.43
CA PHE A 183 -1.32 3.38 10.47
C PHE A 183 -0.44 4.64 10.44
N TYR A 184 0.86 4.48 10.19
CA TYR A 184 1.72 5.63 10.03
C TYR A 184 1.38 6.38 8.72
N ARG A 185 1.31 7.69 8.84
CA ARG A 185 1.09 8.62 7.71
C ARG A 185 1.93 9.86 7.97
N ALA A 186 2.84 10.17 7.07
CA ALA A 186 3.73 11.34 7.19
C ALA A 186 2.95 12.67 7.21
N ASP A 187 1.81 12.72 6.53
CA ASP A 187 0.96 13.92 6.41
C ASP A 187 -0.43 13.67 6.97
N LYS A 188 -0.71 14.18 8.18
CA LYS A 188 -2.05 14.13 8.78
C LYS A 188 -3.06 15.06 8.09
N SER A 189 -2.60 16.08 7.36
CA SER A 189 -3.45 17.11 6.75
C SER A 189 -3.99 16.72 5.36
N ARG A 190 -3.32 15.83 4.62
CA ARG A 190 -3.77 15.32 3.31
C ARG A 190 -4.63 14.05 3.40
N SER A 191 -5.20 13.79 4.57
CA SER A 191 -5.89 12.54 4.89
C SER A 191 -7.15 12.26 4.06
N SER A 192 -7.75 13.25 3.43
CA SER A 192 -8.99 13.08 2.65
C SER A 192 -8.76 12.75 1.17
N ASP A 193 -7.70 13.26 0.55
CA ASP A 193 -7.56 13.21 -0.91
C ASP A 193 -6.68 12.04 -1.43
N THR A 194 -5.71 11.58 -0.64
CA THR A 194 -4.82 10.48 -1.06
C THR A 194 -5.31 9.07 -0.72
N GLY A 195 -6.42 8.95 0.01
CA GLY A 195 -7.18 7.70 0.16
C GLY A 195 -6.50 6.54 0.92
N GLY A 196 -5.22 6.62 1.27
CA GLY A 196 -4.47 5.52 1.87
C GLY A 196 -4.88 5.21 3.32
N THR A 197 -4.88 3.93 3.68
CA THR A 197 -5.24 3.42 5.02
C THR A 197 -4.08 3.50 6.03
N GLY A 198 -2.85 3.66 5.55
CA GLY A 198 -1.63 3.55 6.36
C GLY A 198 -1.23 2.10 6.71
N LEU A 199 -1.91 1.11 6.11
CA LEU A 199 -1.60 -0.30 6.32
C LEU A 199 -0.83 -0.93 5.15
N GLY A 200 -0.91 -0.37 3.95
CA GLY A 200 -0.35 -0.98 2.75
C GLY A 200 1.15 -1.28 2.83
N LEU A 201 1.97 -0.33 3.31
CA LEU A 201 3.41 -0.55 3.49
C LEU A 201 3.73 -1.48 4.66
N ALA A 202 2.93 -1.46 5.74
CA ALA A 202 3.07 -2.41 6.84
C ALA A 202 2.78 -3.85 6.38
N ILE A 203 1.73 -4.06 5.59
CA ILE A 203 1.40 -5.34 4.97
C ILE A 203 2.55 -5.79 4.04
N ALA A 204 3.07 -4.88 3.20
CA ALA A 204 4.19 -5.18 2.32
C ALA A 204 5.41 -5.68 3.10
N LYS A 205 5.75 -5.03 4.22
CA LYS A 205 6.85 -5.44 5.09
C LYS A 205 6.64 -6.84 5.69
N GLU A 206 5.46 -7.13 6.22
CA GLU A 206 5.16 -8.44 6.79
C GLU A 206 5.26 -9.55 5.73
N ILE A 207 4.75 -9.31 4.51
CA ILE A 207 4.86 -10.26 3.41
C ILE A 207 6.33 -10.52 3.05
N ILE A 208 7.14 -9.48 2.88
CA ILE A 208 8.56 -9.62 2.53
C ILE A 208 9.33 -10.37 3.61
N ILE A 209 9.08 -10.09 4.89
CA ILE A 209 9.68 -10.82 6.01
C ILE A 209 9.31 -12.31 5.97
N LEU A 210 8.06 -12.66 5.69
CA LEU A 210 7.63 -14.06 5.54
C LEU A 210 8.32 -14.78 4.38
N HIS A 211 8.73 -14.05 3.34
CA HIS A 211 9.51 -14.59 2.22
C HIS A 211 11.01 -14.68 2.52
N GLY A 212 11.45 -14.29 3.72
CA GLY A 212 12.86 -14.26 4.10
C GLY A 212 13.64 -13.09 3.50
N GLY A 213 12.95 -12.08 2.99
CA GLY A 213 13.54 -10.89 2.39
C GLY A 213 13.59 -9.69 3.33
N THR A 214 14.01 -8.56 2.78
CA THR A 214 14.04 -7.27 3.47
C THR A 214 13.39 -6.19 2.62
N ILE A 215 12.83 -5.17 3.28
CA ILE A 215 12.27 -3.97 2.64
C ILE A 215 12.73 -2.73 3.38
N GLY A 216 13.08 -1.69 2.64
CA GLY A 216 13.50 -0.40 3.20
C GLY A 216 13.11 0.76 2.28
N ALA A 217 13.27 1.97 2.78
CA ALA A 217 13.04 3.19 2.03
C ALA A 217 14.16 4.20 2.27
N SER A 218 14.46 4.98 1.25
CA SER A 218 15.35 6.14 1.33
C SER A 218 14.76 7.32 0.60
N SER A 219 15.14 8.53 0.99
CA SER A 219 14.71 9.77 0.34
C SER A 219 15.88 10.73 0.24
N LYS A 220 16.17 11.20 -0.95
CA LYS A 220 17.24 12.16 -1.20
C LYS A 220 17.01 12.90 -2.52
N ASN A 221 17.22 14.21 -2.52
CA ASN A 221 17.14 15.05 -3.71
C ASN A 221 15.80 14.93 -4.45
N HIS A 222 14.69 14.91 -3.72
CA HIS A 222 13.34 14.73 -4.24
C HIS A 222 13.09 13.40 -4.94
N VAL A 223 13.86 12.37 -4.62
CA VAL A 223 13.65 10.99 -5.06
C VAL A 223 13.46 10.11 -3.85
N VAL A 224 12.31 9.43 -3.79
CA VAL A 224 12.02 8.38 -2.81
C VAL A 224 12.26 7.03 -3.48
N THR A 225 13.01 6.17 -2.81
CA THR A 225 13.33 4.83 -3.30
C THR A 225 12.90 3.80 -2.27
N PHE A 226 12.02 2.87 -2.66
CA PHE A 226 11.74 1.66 -1.91
C PHE A 226 12.61 0.53 -2.46
N THR A 227 13.34 -0.15 -1.58
CA THR A 227 14.22 -1.26 -1.95
C THR A 227 13.74 -2.54 -1.29
N ILE A 228 13.56 -3.58 -2.08
CA ILE A 228 13.21 -4.94 -1.64
C ILE A 228 14.36 -5.87 -2.02
N SER A 229 14.74 -6.73 -1.09
CA SER A 229 15.63 -7.86 -1.36
C SER A 229 14.87 -9.16 -1.10
N LEU A 230 14.98 -10.12 -2.02
CA LEU A 230 14.37 -11.44 -1.91
C LEU A 230 15.43 -12.51 -2.22
N PRO A 231 15.45 -13.64 -1.48
CA PRO A 231 16.32 -14.76 -1.82
C PRO A 231 16.04 -15.28 -3.25
N LEU A 232 17.09 -15.56 -4.02
CA LEU A 232 16.95 -16.21 -5.33
C LEU A 232 16.46 -17.65 -5.19
N ALA A 233 15.76 -18.14 -6.21
CA ALA A 233 15.48 -19.55 -6.35
C ALA A 233 16.79 -20.32 -6.54
N HIS A 234 16.93 -21.45 -5.84
CA HIS A 234 18.09 -22.35 -5.95
C HIS A 234 17.92 -23.35 -7.08
#